data_ddd392a02b5803148557c09a89983c4f
#
_entry.id   ddd392a02b5803148557c09a89983c4f
#
_cell.length_a   1.000
_cell.length_b   1.000
_cell.length_c   1.000
_cell.angle_alpha   90.00
_cell.angle_beta   90.00
_cell.angle_gamma   90.00
#
_symmetry.space_group_name_H-M   'P 1'
#
loop_
_entity.id
_entity.type
_entity.pdbx_description
1 polymer ?
#
loop_
_entity_poly.entity_id
_entity_poly.type
_entity_poly.pdbx_seq_one_letter_code
_entity_poly.pdbx_strand_id
1 'polypeptide(L)'
;WNPEPAYFETEESLKEFVYDGFCGANLSKYMIEASKLDGKTLVCLKPCDTYSFNQLIKEHRVDREKAYIIGVGCRGKLDIEKIRETGIKGITDIKGAQIENEADTLTVETLYGEKTVEYKDAMLSRCHVCKGKEHKIYDELIGESRETKDADRFAEVEMIEAMSPEERFAFFRKELSKCIRCNACRNVCPACSCRKCVFDSTKFDSAQKANSDSFEEKMFHIIRAFHVAGRCTDCGECSRVCP
;
A
#
# COMPACT_ATOMS: atom_id res chain seq x y z
N TRP A 1 -13.75 6.68 -4.66
CA TRP A 1 -13.27 5.47 -3.97
C TRP A 1 -11.75 5.44 -3.84
N ASN A 2 -11.19 6.41 -3.15
CA ASN A 2 -9.78 6.42 -2.77
C ASN A 2 -9.69 7.07 -1.39
N PRO A 3 -10.13 6.37 -0.32
CA PRO A 3 -10.09 6.91 1.02
C PRO A 3 -8.65 7.18 1.46
N GLU A 4 -8.44 8.31 2.09
CA GLU A 4 -7.14 8.75 2.59
C GLU A 4 -7.00 8.50 4.09
N PRO A 5 -5.78 8.24 4.58
CA PRO A 5 -5.51 8.20 6.01
C PRO A 5 -5.86 9.53 6.67
N ALA A 6 -6.62 9.47 7.76
CA ALA A 6 -7.03 10.63 8.52
C ALA A 6 -6.82 10.41 10.02
N TYR A 7 -6.68 11.50 10.77
CA TYR A 7 -6.67 11.51 12.24
C TYR A 7 -7.99 12.04 12.73
N PHE A 8 -8.57 11.36 13.72
CA PHE A 8 -9.82 11.73 14.38
C PHE A 8 -9.51 12.03 15.84
N GLU A 9 -9.74 13.27 16.26
CA GLU A 9 -9.41 13.73 17.61
C GLU A 9 -10.65 13.97 18.48
N THR A 10 -11.84 13.94 17.87
CA THR A 10 -13.11 14.20 18.54
C THR A 10 -14.16 13.18 18.15
N GLU A 11 -15.18 12.98 18.99
CA GLU A 11 -16.33 12.11 18.67
C GLU A 11 -17.07 12.59 17.41
N GLU A 12 -17.12 13.89 17.17
CA GLU A 12 -17.76 14.44 15.96
C GLU A 12 -17.00 14.05 14.70
N SER A 13 -15.67 14.22 14.69
CA SER A 13 -14.84 13.84 13.56
C SER A 13 -14.85 12.31 13.31
N LEU A 14 -15.01 11.52 14.37
CA LEU A 14 -15.07 10.06 14.26
C LEU A 14 -16.31 9.56 13.49
N LYS A 15 -17.38 10.36 13.39
CA LYS A 15 -18.55 10.02 12.57
C LYS A 15 -18.24 9.96 11.07
N GLU A 16 -17.14 10.58 10.63
CA GLU A 16 -16.66 10.53 9.25
C GLU A 16 -15.76 9.33 8.97
N PHE A 17 -15.49 8.50 9.99
CA PHE A 17 -14.65 7.33 9.84
C PHE A 17 -15.27 6.30 8.88
N VAL A 18 -14.50 5.93 7.87
CA VAL A 18 -14.86 4.90 6.90
C VAL A 18 -13.74 3.86 6.84
N TYR A 19 -14.12 2.60 6.90
CA TYR A 19 -13.18 1.51 6.68
C TYR A 19 -13.84 0.38 5.88
N ASP A 20 -13.47 0.28 4.61
CA ASP A 20 -14.03 -0.67 3.65
C ASP A 20 -12.96 -1.34 2.77
N GLY A 21 -13.38 -2.01 1.72
CA GLY A 21 -12.53 -2.67 0.74
C GLY A 21 -11.56 -1.71 0.01
N PHE A 22 -11.90 -0.44 -0.12
CA PHE A 22 -11.06 0.57 -0.78
C PHE A 22 -10.01 1.18 0.15
N CYS A 23 -10.07 0.97 1.46
CA CYS A 23 -9.08 1.46 2.42
C CYS A 23 -7.74 0.70 2.28
N GLY A 24 -7.05 0.94 1.16
CA GLY A 24 -5.82 0.24 0.78
C GLY A 24 -4.55 0.73 1.48
N ALA A 25 -4.50 1.98 1.96
CA ALA A 25 -3.31 2.59 2.54
C ALA A 25 -2.71 1.80 3.71
N ASN A 26 -1.38 1.80 3.84
CA ASN A 26 -0.69 1.22 4.99
C ASN A 26 -0.58 2.26 6.10
N LEU A 27 -1.37 2.08 7.16
CA LEU A 27 -1.48 3.05 8.25
C LEU A 27 -0.29 3.02 9.21
N SER A 28 0.55 1.99 9.20
CA SER A 28 1.67 1.87 10.14
C SER A 28 2.66 3.03 10.04
N LYS A 29 2.87 3.60 8.84
CA LYS A 29 3.76 4.75 8.67
C LYS A 29 3.29 5.99 9.41
N TYR A 30 1.99 6.22 9.46
CA TYR A 30 1.40 7.39 10.09
C TYR A 30 1.57 7.36 11.62
N MET A 31 1.77 6.17 12.18
CA MET A 31 2.08 6.01 13.60
C MET A 31 3.44 6.60 14.02
N ILE A 32 4.34 6.89 13.08
CA ILE A 32 5.61 7.57 13.37
C ILE A 32 5.36 8.98 13.93
N GLU A 33 4.40 9.69 13.38
CA GLU A 33 4.01 11.02 13.88
C GLU A 33 3.02 10.91 15.03
N ALA A 34 2.04 10.02 14.93
CA ALA A 34 1.04 9.81 15.98
C ALA A 34 1.67 9.41 17.33
N SER A 35 2.72 8.60 17.33
CA SER A 35 3.42 8.20 18.57
C SER A 35 4.16 9.33 19.28
N LYS A 36 4.29 10.50 18.66
CA LYS A 36 4.86 11.70 19.29
C LYS A 36 3.83 12.51 20.07
N LEU A 37 2.55 12.24 19.84
CA LEU A 37 1.45 12.89 20.55
C LEU A 37 1.34 12.36 21.97
N ASP A 38 0.67 13.14 22.84
CA ASP A 38 0.35 12.68 24.17
C ASP A 38 -0.75 11.61 24.15
N GLY A 39 -0.66 10.65 25.08
CA GLY A 39 -1.62 9.55 25.15
C GLY A 39 -1.33 8.38 24.21
N LYS A 40 -2.34 7.56 23.97
CA LYS A 40 -2.31 6.44 23.04
C LYS A 40 -3.14 6.75 21.80
N THR A 41 -2.62 6.36 20.63
CA THR A 41 -3.35 6.44 19.37
C THR A 41 -3.96 5.08 19.04
N LEU A 42 -5.27 5.02 18.83
CA LEU A 42 -5.93 3.86 18.28
C LEU A 42 -5.70 3.83 16.76
N VAL A 43 -5.33 2.66 16.23
CA VAL A 43 -5.08 2.47 14.82
C VAL A 43 -5.66 1.15 14.32
N CYS A 44 -6.36 1.17 13.19
CA CYS A 44 -6.87 -0.03 12.51
C CYS A 44 -5.81 -0.54 11.53
N LEU A 45 -5.28 -1.73 11.76
CA LEU A 45 -4.24 -2.33 10.92
C LEU A 45 -4.71 -3.64 10.28
N LYS A 46 -4.57 -3.74 8.96
CA LYS A 46 -4.69 -5.03 8.26
C LYS A 46 -3.43 -5.88 8.46
N PRO A 47 -3.47 -7.20 8.16
CA PRO A 47 -2.32 -8.09 8.36
C PRO A 47 -1.01 -7.53 7.80
N CYS A 48 -0.99 -7.07 6.54
CA CYS A 48 0.22 -6.53 5.92
C CYS A 48 0.75 -5.25 6.61
N ASP A 49 -0.11 -4.44 7.21
CA ASP A 49 0.30 -3.25 7.96
C ASP A 49 1.00 -3.66 9.26
N THR A 50 0.57 -4.74 9.92
CA THR A 50 1.19 -5.20 11.16
C THR A 50 2.63 -5.67 10.97
N TYR A 51 2.99 -6.19 9.81
CA TYR A 51 4.40 -6.47 9.46
C TYR A 51 5.22 -5.19 9.42
N SER A 52 4.68 -4.16 8.77
CA SER A 52 5.35 -2.86 8.68
C SER A 52 5.45 -2.18 10.04
N PHE A 53 4.39 -2.25 10.84
CA PHE A 53 4.39 -1.71 12.20
C PHE A 53 5.44 -2.39 13.08
N ASN A 54 5.53 -3.73 13.04
CA ASN A 54 6.54 -4.48 13.76
C ASN A 54 7.97 -4.11 13.32
N GLN A 55 8.18 -3.86 12.03
CA GLN A 55 9.46 -3.36 11.53
C GLN A 55 9.80 -1.97 12.10
N LEU A 56 8.82 -1.06 12.18
CA LEU A 56 9.02 0.27 12.76
C LEU A 56 9.34 0.22 14.26
N ILE A 57 8.75 -0.72 15.01
CA ILE A 57 9.13 -0.97 16.41
C ILE A 57 10.59 -1.41 16.51
N LYS A 58 11.00 -2.40 15.70
CA LYS A 58 12.39 -2.90 15.69
C LYS A 58 13.41 -1.82 15.34
N GLU A 59 13.01 -0.84 14.55
CA GLU A 59 13.83 0.31 14.18
C GLU A 59 13.72 1.48 15.16
N HIS A 60 13.01 1.31 16.28
CA HIS A 60 12.76 2.37 17.28
C HIS A 60 12.16 3.65 16.67
N ARG A 61 11.29 3.48 15.66
CA ARG A 61 10.59 4.58 14.99
C ARG A 61 9.22 4.85 15.58
N VAL A 62 8.62 3.84 16.20
CA VAL A 62 7.32 3.89 16.88
C VAL A 62 7.47 3.23 18.24
N ASP A 63 6.89 3.84 19.25
CA ASP A 63 6.75 3.28 20.58
C ASP A 63 5.47 2.43 20.64
N ARG A 64 5.60 1.13 20.95
CA ARG A 64 4.46 0.21 21.06
C ARG A 64 3.45 0.65 22.11
N GLU A 65 3.92 1.23 23.22
CA GLU A 65 3.06 1.67 24.33
C GLU A 65 2.17 2.86 23.95
N LYS A 66 2.53 3.58 22.88
CA LYS A 66 1.76 4.69 22.33
C LYS A 66 0.67 4.27 21.33
N ALA A 67 0.53 2.96 21.07
CA ALA A 67 -0.45 2.45 20.13
C ALA A 67 -1.47 1.51 20.80
N TYR A 68 -2.74 1.65 20.44
CA TYR A 68 -3.77 0.62 20.60
C TYR A 68 -4.16 0.13 19.21
N ILE A 69 -3.90 -1.14 18.93
CA ILE A 69 -3.99 -1.70 17.60
C ILE A 69 -5.23 -2.58 17.48
N ILE A 70 -6.17 -2.16 16.65
CA ILE A 70 -7.25 -3.01 16.20
C ILE A 70 -6.79 -3.69 14.90
N GLY A 71 -6.55 -4.99 14.99
CA GLY A 71 -6.31 -5.84 13.82
C GLY A 71 -7.61 -6.04 13.06
N VAL A 72 -7.65 -5.67 11.79
CA VAL A 72 -8.86 -5.79 10.97
C VAL A 72 -8.70 -6.89 9.95
N GLY A 73 -9.65 -7.80 9.89
CA GLY A 73 -9.70 -8.86 8.89
C GLY A 73 -9.57 -8.32 7.46
N CYS A 74 -8.92 -9.07 6.59
CA CYS A 74 -8.65 -8.61 5.23
C CYS A 74 -8.83 -9.73 4.21
N ARG A 75 -9.73 -9.53 3.28
CA ARG A 75 -9.97 -10.41 2.13
C ARG A 75 -9.32 -9.91 0.82
N GLY A 76 -8.49 -8.89 0.90
CA GLY A 76 -7.94 -8.15 -0.21
C GLY A 76 -8.50 -6.72 -0.25
N LYS A 77 -7.78 -5.81 -0.88
CA LYS A 77 -8.22 -4.42 -1.04
C LYS A 77 -8.56 -4.14 -2.51
N LEU A 78 -9.53 -3.30 -2.73
CA LEU A 78 -10.11 -2.97 -4.03
C LEU A 78 -9.40 -1.80 -4.68
N ASP A 79 -9.47 -1.78 -6.00
CA ASP A 79 -8.98 -0.70 -6.85
C ASP A 79 -10.10 -0.28 -7.82
N ILE A 80 -10.49 0.98 -7.78
CA ILE A 80 -11.52 1.53 -8.66
C ILE A 80 -11.11 1.44 -10.15
N GLU A 81 -9.80 1.54 -10.43
CA GLU A 81 -9.31 1.45 -11.81
C GLU A 81 -9.49 0.03 -12.36
N LYS A 82 -9.33 -1.00 -11.54
CA LYS A 82 -9.63 -2.38 -11.93
C LYS A 82 -11.10 -2.56 -12.32
N ILE A 83 -12.01 -1.93 -11.59
CA ILE A 83 -13.44 -1.94 -11.94
C ILE A 83 -13.66 -1.20 -13.26
N ARG A 84 -12.99 -0.07 -13.50
CA ARG A 84 -13.06 0.67 -14.76
C ARG A 84 -12.49 -0.10 -15.94
N GLU A 85 -11.42 -0.85 -15.73
CA GLU A 85 -10.80 -1.73 -16.74
C GLU A 85 -11.76 -2.80 -17.27
N THR A 86 -12.78 -3.20 -16.49
CA THR A 86 -13.85 -4.10 -16.97
C THR A 86 -14.81 -3.44 -17.97
N GLY A 87 -14.62 -2.15 -18.29
CA GLY A 87 -15.44 -1.38 -19.23
C GLY A 87 -16.65 -0.71 -18.57
N ILE A 88 -16.79 -0.76 -17.26
CA ILE A 88 -17.90 -0.10 -16.54
C ILE A 88 -17.63 1.40 -16.46
N LYS A 89 -18.61 2.20 -16.93
CA LYS A 89 -18.56 3.66 -16.96
C LYS A 89 -19.70 4.27 -16.14
N GLY A 90 -19.52 5.53 -15.72
CA GLY A 90 -20.55 6.28 -15.01
C GLY A 90 -20.88 5.71 -13.63
N ILE A 91 -19.89 5.19 -12.92
CA ILE A 91 -20.02 4.61 -11.57
C ILE A 91 -20.52 5.68 -10.62
N THR A 92 -21.61 5.41 -9.93
CA THR A 92 -22.23 6.29 -8.93
C THR A 92 -22.12 5.73 -7.51
N ASP A 93 -22.17 4.40 -7.35
CA ASP A 93 -22.00 3.73 -6.05
C ASP A 93 -21.45 2.31 -6.23
N ILE A 94 -20.86 1.76 -5.15
CA ILE A 94 -20.34 0.38 -5.12
C ILE A 94 -20.74 -0.25 -3.78
N LYS A 95 -21.56 -1.29 -3.86
CA LYS A 95 -22.00 -2.09 -2.72
C LYS A 95 -21.22 -3.40 -2.64
N GLY A 96 -21.10 -3.96 -1.44
CA GLY A 96 -20.38 -5.20 -1.20
C GLY A 96 -18.90 -5.00 -0.84
N ALA A 97 -18.44 -3.75 -0.71
CA ALA A 97 -17.08 -3.43 -0.32
C ALA A 97 -16.83 -3.48 1.21
N GLN A 98 -17.88 -3.64 2.03
CA GLN A 98 -17.77 -3.69 3.49
C GLN A 98 -16.94 -4.91 3.94
N ILE A 99 -16.25 -4.78 5.08
CA ILE A 99 -15.36 -5.82 5.61
C ILE A 99 -16.11 -7.10 5.95
N GLU A 100 -17.30 -6.94 6.50
CA GLU A 100 -18.17 -8.03 6.96
C GLU A 100 -18.90 -8.75 5.81
N ASN A 101 -18.85 -8.19 4.61
CA ASN A 101 -19.50 -8.80 3.47
C ASN A 101 -18.66 -9.97 2.92
N GLU A 102 -19.23 -11.17 2.98
CA GLU A 102 -18.59 -12.39 2.47
C GLU A 102 -18.86 -12.65 0.98
N ALA A 103 -19.72 -11.85 0.34
CA ALA A 103 -20.03 -12.04 -1.08
C ALA A 103 -18.78 -11.90 -1.96
N ASP A 104 -18.65 -12.79 -2.93
CA ASP A 104 -17.55 -12.79 -3.89
C ASP A 104 -17.76 -11.78 -5.03
N THR A 105 -18.85 -11.03 -5.00
CA THR A 105 -19.23 -10.06 -6.03
C THR A 105 -19.47 -8.68 -5.44
N LEU A 106 -19.18 -7.66 -6.24
CA LEU A 106 -19.52 -6.27 -6.00
C LEU A 106 -20.69 -5.88 -6.89
N THR A 107 -21.64 -5.14 -6.33
CA THR A 107 -22.68 -4.49 -7.11
C THR A 107 -22.26 -3.05 -7.38
N VAL A 108 -22.12 -2.70 -8.66
CA VAL A 108 -21.67 -1.38 -9.14
C VAL A 108 -22.87 -0.66 -9.72
N GLU A 109 -23.34 0.37 -9.05
CA GLU A 109 -24.39 1.26 -9.56
C GLU A 109 -23.76 2.24 -10.56
N THR A 110 -24.45 2.44 -11.67
CA THR A 110 -23.98 3.38 -12.71
C THR A 110 -25.14 4.23 -13.23
N LEU A 111 -24.82 5.31 -13.93
CA LEU A 111 -25.81 6.13 -14.64
C LEU A 111 -26.62 5.32 -15.69
N TYR A 112 -26.17 4.13 -16.04
CA TYR A 112 -26.76 3.28 -17.09
C TYR A 112 -27.37 1.99 -16.54
N GLY A 113 -27.52 1.89 -15.20
CA GLY A 113 -28.03 0.72 -14.50
C GLY A 113 -26.98 0.00 -13.67
N GLU A 114 -27.39 -1.10 -13.06
CA GLU A 114 -26.57 -1.89 -12.15
C GLU A 114 -25.72 -2.90 -12.91
N LYS A 115 -24.48 -3.11 -12.46
CA LYS A 115 -23.52 -4.09 -12.96
C LYS A 115 -22.94 -4.89 -11.80
N THR A 116 -22.48 -6.10 -12.09
CA THR A 116 -21.82 -6.97 -11.10
C THR A 116 -20.38 -7.22 -11.52
N VAL A 117 -19.45 -7.17 -10.57
CA VAL A 117 -18.03 -7.46 -10.76
C VAL A 117 -17.60 -8.46 -9.70
N GLU A 118 -16.81 -9.47 -10.11
CA GLU A 118 -16.19 -10.38 -9.15
C GLU A 118 -15.22 -9.61 -8.25
N TYR A 119 -15.30 -9.84 -6.94
CA TYR A 119 -14.44 -9.14 -5.96
C TYR A 119 -12.96 -9.31 -6.28
N LYS A 120 -12.55 -10.54 -6.71
CA LYS A 120 -11.18 -10.84 -7.09
C LYS A 120 -10.68 -9.98 -8.27
N ASP A 121 -11.55 -9.70 -9.25
CA ASP A 121 -11.18 -8.95 -10.46
C ASP A 121 -11.03 -7.45 -10.16
N ALA A 122 -11.64 -6.99 -9.08
CA ALA A 122 -11.52 -5.62 -8.58
C ALA A 122 -10.37 -5.43 -7.58
N MET A 123 -9.65 -6.49 -7.18
CA MET A 123 -8.58 -6.38 -6.17
C MET A 123 -7.32 -5.72 -6.71
N LEU A 124 -6.62 -5.00 -5.83
CA LEU A 124 -5.24 -4.56 -6.04
C LEU A 124 -4.35 -5.76 -6.39
N SER A 125 -3.51 -5.63 -7.42
CA SER A 125 -2.61 -6.68 -7.90
C SER A 125 -1.76 -7.31 -6.79
N ARG A 126 -1.25 -6.51 -5.85
CA ARG A 126 -0.51 -6.98 -4.68
C ARG A 126 -1.31 -7.90 -3.75
N CYS A 127 -2.64 -7.80 -3.77
CA CYS A 127 -3.50 -8.62 -2.92
C CYS A 127 -3.69 -10.04 -3.46
N HIS A 128 -3.50 -10.25 -4.75
CA HIS A 128 -3.51 -11.58 -5.37
C HIS A 128 -2.31 -12.43 -4.94
N VAL A 129 -1.16 -11.79 -4.70
CA VAL A 129 0.09 -12.45 -4.29
C VAL A 129 0.45 -12.15 -2.82
N CYS A 130 -0.56 -11.90 -1.99
CA CYS A 130 -0.37 -11.52 -0.60
C CYS A 130 0.30 -12.64 0.21
N LYS A 131 1.36 -12.29 0.95
CA LYS A 131 2.18 -13.24 1.73
C LYS A 131 1.48 -13.86 2.94
N GLY A 132 0.33 -13.35 3.32
CA GLY A 132 -0.42 -13.89 4.43
C GLY A 132 -1.40 -12.90 5.03
N LYS A 133 -2.33 -13.47 5.77
CA LYS A 133 -3.47 -12.80 6.37
C LYS A 133 -3.40 -12.82 7.90
N GLU A 134 -2.31 -13.29 8.46
CA GLU A 134 -2.09 -13.35 9.90
C GLU A 134 -1.55 -12.02 10.43
N HIS A 135 -2.21 -11.47 11.44
CA HIS A 135 -1.72 -10.29 12.16
C HIS A 135 -0.52 -10.65 13.05
N LYS A 136 0.54 -9.87 12.99
CA LYS A 136 1.77 -10.08 13.78
C LYS A 136 1.77 -9.33 15.11
N ILE A 137 0.94 -8.30 15.21
CA ILE A 137 0.82 -7.49 16.42
C ILE A 137 -0.56 -6.84 16.45
N TYR A 138 -1.26 -6.94 17.55
CA TYR A 138 -2.57 -6.33 17.77
C TYR A 138 -2.91 -6.34 19.27
N ASP A 139 -3.87 -5.54 19.68
CA ASP A 139 -4.51 -5.59 21.00
C ASP A 139 -5.89 -6.27 20.90
N GLU A 140 -6.60 -6.03 19.80
CA GLU A 140 -7.93 -6.59 19.54
C GLU A 140 -8.06 -6.97 18.05
N LEU A 141 -8.87 -7.98 17.72
CA LEU A 141 -9.14 -8.40 16.35
C LEU A 141 -10.62 -8.22 16.01
N ILE A 142 -10.89 -7.68 14.82
CA ILE A 142 -12.23 -7.53 14.25
C ILE A 142 -12.26 -8.16 12.86
N GLY A 143 -13.23 -9.05 12.66
CA GLY A 143 -13.42 -9.75 11.39
C GLY A 143 -12.35 -10.81 11.11
N GLU A 144 -12.56 -11.57 10.05
CA GLU A 144 -11.67 -12.64 9.62
C GLU A 144 -10.91 -12.26 8.35
N SER A 145 -9.74 -12.84 8.20
CA SER A 145 -8.94 -12.69 6.97
C SER A 145 -9.15 -13.89 6.06
N ARG A 146 -9.40 -13.64 4.78
CA ARG A 146 -9.46 -14.70 3.78
C ARG A 146 -8.05 -15.15 3.40
N GLU A 147 -7.81 -16.44 3.38
CA GLU A 147 -6.57 -16.98 2.83
C GLU A 147 -6.50 -16.76 1.32
N THR A 148 -5.32 -16.42 0.83
CA THR A 148 -5.01 -16.41 -0.59
C THR A 148 -4.47 -17.80 -0.94
N LYS A 149 -5.28 -18.62 -1.61
CA LYS A 149 -4.85 -19.96 -2.05
C LYS A 149 -4.02 -19.85 -3.31
N ASP A 150 -2.95 -20.62 -3.38
CA ASP A 150 -2.17 -20.94 -4.60
C ASP A 150 -1.55 -19.73 -5.35
N ALA A 151 -1.33 -18.62 -4.68
CA ALA A 151 -0.66 -17.49 -5.31
C ALA A 151 0.85 -17.72 -5.35
N ASP A 152 1.42 -17.85 -6.55
CA ASP A 152 2.87 -17.83 -6.74
C ASP A 152 3.38 -16.40 -6.53
N ARG A 153 3.80 -16.16 -5.29
CA ARG A 153 4.27 -14.84 -4.84
C ARG A 153 5.54 -14.37 -5.54
N PHE A 154 6.36 -15.28 -5.99
CA PHE A 154 7.67 -14.99 -6.55
C PHE A 154 7.75 -15.14 -8.06
N ALA A 155 6.64 -15.43 -8.76
CA ALA A 155 6.61 -15.61 -10.21
C ALA A 155 7.28 -14.46 -10.98
N GLU A 156 7.04 -13.20 -10.60
CA GLU A 156 7.69 -12.04 -11.24
C GLU A 156 9.20 -11.99 -10.93
N VAL A 157 9.62 -12.40 -9.75
CA VAL A 157 11.05 -12.46 -9.37
C VAL A 157 11.74 -13.54 -10.19
N GLU A 158 11.15 -14.73 -10.27
CA GLU A 158 11.68 -15.85 -11.07
C GLU A 158 11.78 -15.51 -12.54
N MET A 159 10.76 -14.85 -13.09
CA MET A 159 10.80 -14.34 -14.46
C MET A 159 11.98 -13.38 -14.69
N ILE A 160 12.23 -12.44 -13.78
CA ILE A 160 13.33 -11.48 -13.91
C ILE A 160 14.69 -12.17 -13.69
N GLU A 161 14.77 -13.14 -12.78
CA GLU A 161 16.00 -13.91 -12.53
C GLU A 161 16.38 -14.80 -13.73
N ALA A 162 15.39 -15.30 -14.45
CA ALA A 162 15.60 -16.10 -15.66
C ALA A 162 16.12 -15.30 -16.88
N MET A 163 16.00 -13.96 -16.86
CA MET A 163 16.50 -13.10 -17.91
C MET A 163 18.04 -13.07 -17.95
N SER A 164 18.62 -12.99 -19.14
CA SER A 164 20.05 -12.64 -19.31
C SER A 164 20.35 -11.26 -18.71
N PRO A 165 21.61 -10.94 -18.41
CA PRO A 165 21.99 -9.61 -17.92
C PRO A 165 21.51 -8.47 -18.83
N GLU A 166 21.60 -8.65 -20.14
CA GLU A 166 21.22 -7.68 -21.16
C GLU A 166 19.69 -7.47 -21.20
N GLU A 167 18.91 -8.57 -21.17
CA GLU A 167 17.45 -8.51 -21.11
C GLU A 167 16.98 -7.87 -19.83
N ARG A 168 17.56 -8.23 -18.68
CA ARG A 168 17.24 -7.66 -17.38
C ARG A 168 17.55 -6.16 -17.34
N PHE A 169 18.68 -5.75 -17.91
CA PHE A 169 19.02 -4.32 -18.01
C PHE A 169 18.02 -3.57 -18.90
N ALA A 170 17.64 -4.15 -20.05
CA ALA A 170 16.65 -3.55 -20.94
C ALA A 170 15.27 -3.46 -20.28
N PHE A 171 14.85 -4.50 -19.54
CA PHE A 171 13.61 -4.52 -18.77
C PHE A 171 13.57 -3.37 -17.74
N PHE A 172 14.57 -3.28 -16.87
CA PHE A 172 14.60 -2.22 -15.87
C PHE A 172 14.71 -0.83 -16.49
N ARG A 173 15.49 -0.67 -17.57
CA ARG A 173 15.58 0.61 -18.27
C ARG A 173 14.21 1.05 -18.80
N LYS A 174 13.43 0.13 -19.38
CA LYS A 174 12.08 0.38 -19.86
C LYS A 174 11.13 0.74 -18.70
N GLU A 175 11.14 -0.03 -17.63
CA GLU A 175 10.24 0.22 -16.49
C GLU A 175 10.57 1.52 -15.76
N LEU A 176 11.86 1.80 -15.53
CA LEU A 176 12.30 3.01 -14.85
C LEU A 176 12.10 4.28 -15.70
N SER A 177 12.08 4.18 -17.03
CA SER A 177 11.80 5.33 -17.90
C SER A 177 10.39 5.93 -17.73
N LYS A 178 9.45 5.16 -17.17
CA LYS A 178 8.11 5.63 -16.83
C LYS A 178 8.09 6.55 -15.61
N CYS A 179 9.16 6.58 -14.81
CA CYS A 179 9.22 7.29 -13.55
C CYS A 179 9.23 8.81 -13.75
N ILE A 180 8.24 9.51 -13.18
CA ILE A 180 8.16 10.97 -13.18
C ILE A 180 8.79 11.61 -11.93
N ARG A 181 9.41 10.84 -11.06
CA ARG A 181 10.04 11.26 -9.79
C ARG A 181 9.13 12.06 -8.86
N CYS A 182 7.86 11.71 -8.81
CA CYS A 182 6.88 12.34 -7.92
C CYS A 182 7.12 12.04 -6.43
N ASN A 183 7.98 11.08 -6.09
CA ASN A 183 8.27 10.62 -4.74
C ASN A 183 7.07 9.98 -3.99
N ALA A 184 5.92 9.76 -4.60
CA ALA A 184 4.76 9.15 -3.96
C ALA A 184 5.12 7.80 -3.31
N CYS A 185 5.84 6.94 -4.04
CA CYS A 185 6.32 5.65 -3.54
C CYS A 185 7.23 5.76 -2.30
N ARG A 186 8.02 6.84 -2.16
CA ARG A 186 8.82 7.14 -0.98
C ARG A 186 7.93 7.61 0.18
N ASN A 187 6.98 8.48 -0.13
CA ASN A 187 6.16 9.14 0.89
C ASN A 187 5.24 8.15 1.62
N VAL A 188 4.75 7.11 0.94
CA VAL A 188 3.87 6.09 1.55
C VAL A 188 4.62 4.90 2.16
N CYS A 189 5.89 4.70 1.81
CA CYS A 189 6.63 3.51 2.24
C CYS A 189 6.94 3.55 3.74
N PRO A 190 6.53 2.53 4.53
CA PRO A 190 6.86 2.45 5.95
C PRO A 190 8.36 2.38 6.22
N ALA A 191 9.13 1.72 5.35
CA ALA A 191 10.58 1.65 5.47
C ALA A 191 11.29 2.99 5.18
N CYS A 192 10.62 3.97 4.56
CA CYS A 192 11.13 5.32 4.37
C CYS A 192 10.82 6.21 5.58
N SER A 193 11.47 5.96 6.71
CA SER A 193 11.24 6.59 8.01
C SER A 193 12.30 7.64 8.39
N CYS A 194 13.16 8.07 7.47
CA CYS A 194 14.20 9.07 7.73
C CYS A 194 13.61 10.44 8.07
N ARG A 195 14.16 11.09 9.12
CA ARG A 195 13.77 12.47 9.48
C ARG A 195 14.16 13.49 8.40
N LYS A 196 15.28 13.26 7.73
CA LYS A 196 15.78 14.05 6.60
C LYS A 196 16.24 13.08 5.52
N CYS A 197 15.63 13.15 4.37
CA CYS A 197 15.95 12.29 3.25
C CYS A 197 17.04 12.90 2.37
N VAL A 198 17.95 12.08 1.87
CA VAL A 198 18.98 12.51 0.91
C VAL A 198 18.36 13.12 -0.34
N PHE A 199 17.21 12.62 -0.77
CA PHE A 199 16.48 13.14 -1.94
C PHE A 199 15.75 14.47 -1.70
N ASP A 200 15.71 14.99 -0.48
CA ASP A 200 15.16 16.31 -0.17
C ASP A 200 16.26 17.38 -0.10
N SER A 201 17.52 17.01 -0.36
CA SER A 201 18.65 17.93 -0.36
C SER A 201 18.73 18.70 -1.68
N THR A 202 18.69 20.02 -1.60
CA THR A 202 18.90 20.89 -2.76
C THR A 202 20.36 20.94 -3.24
N LYS A 203 21.28 20.31 -2.49
CA LYS A 203 22.71 20.25 -2.84
C LYS A 203 23.03 19.11 -3.82
N PHE A 204 22.11 18.21 -4.05
CA PHE A 204 22.27 17.09 -4.96
C PHE A 204 21.21 17.17 -6.07
N ASP A 205 21.63 17.16 -7.31
CA ASP A 205 20.74 17.15 -8.48
C ASP A 205 19.81 15.94 -8.52
N SER A 206 20.15 14.88 -7.77
CA SER A 206 19.28 13.72 -7.55
C SER A 206 17.90 14.05 -6.93
N ALA A 207 17.74 15.23 -6.31
CA ALA A 207 16.45 15.72 -5.82
C ALA A 207 15.58 16.31 -6.92
N GLN A 208 16.19 16.71 -8.04
CA GLN A 208 15.48 17.31 -9.18
C GLN A 208 14.97 16.22 -10.14
N LYS A 209 13.91 16.55 -10.90
CA LYS A 209 13.41 15.68 -11.95
C LYS A 209 14.43 15.60 -13.08
N ALA A 210 15.17 14.50 -13.14
CA ALA A 210 16.13 14.23 -14.21
C ALA A 210 15.46 13.66 -15.46
N ASN A 211 16.18 13.68 -16.58
CA ASN A 211 15.76 12.98 -17.79
C ASN A 211 15.77 11.46 -17.52
N SER A 212 14.75 10.74 -17.98
CA SER A 212 14.58 9.31 -17.77
C SER A 212 15.75 8.43 -18.25
N ASP A 213 16.55 8.92 -19.17
CA ASP A 213 17.75 8.24 -19.67
C ASP A 213 19.05 8.61 -18.93
N SER A 214 18.98 9.52 -17.96
CA SER A 214 20.14 9.97 -17.23
C SER A 214 20.66 8.94 -16.23
N PHE A 215 21.94 9.03 -15.90
CA PHE A 215 22.56 8.26 -14.83
C PHE A 215 21.91 8.53 -13.47
N GLU A 216 21.52 9.77 -13.21
CA GLU A 216 20.87 10.18 -11.96
C GLU A 216 19.52 9.49 -11.77
N GLU A 217 18.75 9.28 -12.82
CA GLU A 217 17.47 8.56 -12.74
C GLU A 217 17.66 7.12 -12.27
N LYS A 218 18.67 6.44 -12.82
CA LYS A 218 19.02 5.08 -12.43
C LYS A 218 19.53 5.04 -10.99
N MET A 219 20.39 5.99 -10.61
CA MET A 219 20.91 6.10 -9.26
C MET A 219 19.81 6.36 -8.21
N PHE A 220 18.80 7.14 -8.52
CA PHE A 220 17.65 7.33 -7.63
C PHE A 220 17.00 5.99 -7.26
N HIS A 221 16.72 5.14 -8.24
CA HIS A 221 16.09 3.85 -8.00
C HIS A 221 17.01 2.86 -7.28
N ILE A 222 18.30 2.83 -7.64
CA ILE A 222 19.31 2.01 -6.98
C ILE A 222 19.43 2.41 -5.50
N ILE A 223 19.61 3.70 -5.21
CA ILE A 223 19.71 4.19 -3.82
C ILE A 223 18.46 3.85 -3.04
N ARG A 224 17.26 4.00 -3.63
CA ARG A 224 16.02 3.59 -2.98
C ARG A 224 15.99 2.10 -2.66
N ALA A 225 16.37 1.25 -3.60
CA ALA A 225 16.43 -0.19 -3.40
C ALA A 225 17.37 -0.54 -2.24
N PHE A 226 18.56 0.05 -2.18
CA PHE A 226 19.51 -0.13 -1.08
C PHE A 226 18.93 0.32 0.27
N HIS A 227 18.25 1.46 0.32
CA HIS A 227 17.69 1.98 1.57
C HIS A 227 16.57 1.10 2.15
N VAL A 228 15.85 0.35 1.32
CA VAL A 228 14.77 -0.53 1.77
C VAL A 228 15.16 -2.01 1.80
N ALA A 229 16.33 -2.37 1.29
CA ALA A 229 16.83 -3.75 1.33
C ALA A 229 16.92 -4.24 2.79
N GLY A 230 16.42 -5.44 3.04
CA GLY A 230 16.33 -6.05 4.37
C GLY A 230 15.29 -5.40 5.31
N ARG A 231 14.65 -4.31 4.91
CA ARG A 231 13.64 -3.57 5.70
C ARG A 231 12.25 -3.62 5.05
N CYS A 232 12.20 -3.90 3.76
CA CYS A 232 10.96 -4.00 3.01
C CYS A 232 10.11 -5.15 3.53
N THR A 233 8.87 -4.84 3.93
CA THR A 233 7.90 -5.82 4.41
C THR A 233 6.96 -6.30 3.30
N ASP A 234 7.23 -5.91 2.06
CA ASP A 234 6.45 -6.31 0.89
C ASP A 234 4.95 -5.98 1.01
N CYS A 235 4.66 -4.81 1.54
CA CYS A 235 3.28 -4.33 1.69
C CYS A 235 2.66 -3.81 0.39
N GLY A 236 3.45 -3.60 -0.67
CA GLY A 236 3.01 -3.14 -1.99
C GLY A 236 2.48 -1.70 -2.06
N GLU A 237 2.66 -0.87 -1.02
CA GLU A 237 2.20 0.53 -1.05
C GLU A 237 2.85 1.35 -2.17
N CYS A 238 4.12 1.12 -2.44
CA CYS A 238 4.83 1.83 -3.50
C CYS A 238 4.26 1.54 -4.90
N SER A 239 3.74 0.33 -5.13
CA SER A 239 3.07 -0.03 -6.38
C SER A 239 1.68 0.60 -6.47
N ARG A 240 0.92 0.63 -5.35
CA ARG A 240 -0.42 1.21 -5.31
C ARG A 240 -0.47 2.68 -5.70
N VAL A 241 0.54 3.47 -5.33
CA VAL A 241 0.55 4.93 -5.55
C VAL A 241 1.37 5.37 -6.76
N CYS A 242 1.95 4.45 -7.49
CA CYS A 242 2.70 4.76 -8.70
C CYS A 242 1.72 5.04 -9.84
N PRO A 243 1.74 6.28 -10.44
CA PRO A 243 0.82 6.65 -11.51
C PRO A 243 1.10 5.90 -12.80
#